data_5daec1351ad7efabc6bd6c853b1c060f
#
_entry.id   5daec1351ad7efabc6bd6c853b1c060f
#
_cell.length_a   1.000
_cell.length_b   1.000
_cell.length_c   1.000
_cell.angle_alpha   90.00
_cell.angle_beta   90.00
_cell.angle_gamma   90.00
#
_symmetry.space_group_name_H-M   'P 1'
#
loop_
_entity.id
_entity.type
_entity.pdbx_description
1 polymer ?
#
loop_
_entity_poly.entity_id
_entity_poly.type
_entity_poly.pdbx_seq_one_letter_code
_entity_poly.pdbx_strand_id
1 'polypeptide(L)'
;VEKEFETGHWLHFAAVYDGQYLRLYLDGEQIHFVETRNGGTINLSMAYDGHTWEDTFAIGRSAGYARFFDGYISECRVWNVARTTAELEDGICYVDPTSEGLISYWRFDGETQEDGTVLDMTGHGHNAKPYGDITYVDNQKCPF
;
A
#
# COMPACT_ATOMS: atom_id res chain seq x y z
N VAL A 1 12.75 -12.18 8.86
CA VAL A 1 13.90 -11.28 8.91
C VAL A 1 13.53 -10.13 9.82
N GLU A 2 14.23 -9.99 10.94
CA GLU A 2 14.18 -8.77 11.73
C GLU A 2 15.14 -7.78 11.06
N LYS A 3 14.62 -6.73 10.48
CA LYS A 3 15.40 -5.58 10.02
C LYS A 3 14.98 -4.39 10.87
N GLU A 4 15.91 -3.81 11.58
CA GLU A 4 15.69 -2.55 12.28
C GLU A 4 15.63 -1.43 11.25
N PHE A 5 14.63 -0.58 11.37
CA PHE A 5 14.47 0.60 10.53
C PHE A 5 14.83 1.84 11.33
N GLU A 6 15.63 2.70 10.73
CA GLU A 6 15.83 4.03 11.28
C GLU A 6 14.56 4.85 11.13
N THR A 7 14.21 5.60 12.17
CA THR A 7 13.05 6.51 12.16
C THR A 7 13.47 7.92 11.77
N GLY A 8 12.49 8.76 11.40
CA GLY A 8 12.72 10.17 11.10
C GLY A 8 13.06 10.48 9.64
N HIS A 9 12.96 9.50 8.76
CA HIS A 9 13.03 9.69 7.31
C HIS A 9 11.98 8.81 6.60
N TRP A 10 11.72 9.12 5.35
CA TRP A 10 10.81 8.33 4.53
C TRP A 10 11.48 7.05 4.06
N LEU A 11 10.68 6.00 3.92
CA LEU A 11 11.08 4.72 3.38
C LEU A 11 10.05 4.30 2.32
N HIS A 12 10.51 3.84 1.17
CA HIS A 12 9.64 3.22 0.19
C HIS A 12 9.55 1.72 0.44
N PHE A 13 8.35 1.23 0.71
CA PHE A 13 8.09 -0.19 0.94
C PHE A 13 7.21 -0.76 -0.17
N ALA A 14 7.61 -1.92 -0.74
CA ALA A 14 6.78 -2.64 -1.68
C ALA A 14 6.74 -4.15 -1.38
N ALA A 15 5.57 -4.76 -1.63
CA ALA A 15 5.38 -6.20 -1.61
C ALA A 15 4.93 -6.65 -3.01
N VAL A 16 5.66 -7.57 -3.61
CA VAL A 16 5.40 -8.06 -4.97
C VAL A 16 5.19 -9.56 -4.95
N TYR A 17 4.07 -10.02 -5.50
CA TYR A 17 3.78 -11.43 -5.71
C TYR A 17 3.63 -11.74 -7.20
N ASP A 18 4.40 -12.68 -7.71
CA ASP A 18 4.42 -13.04 -9.14
C ASP A 18 3.72 -14.37 -9.46
N GLY A 19 2.99 -14.93 -8.48
CA GLY A 19 2.36 -16.25 -8.60
C GLY A 19 3.19 -17.38 -7.99
N GLN A 20 4.48 -17.18 -7.75
CA GLN A 20 5.38 -18.15 -7.13
C GLN A 20 6.13 -17.58 -5.94
N TYR A 21 6.62 -16.34 -6.03
CA TYR A 21 7.41 -15.69 -4.98
C TYR A 21 6.70 -14.46 -4.46
N LEU A 22 6.66 -14.32 -3.15
CA LEU A 22 6.39 -13.05 -2.48
C LEU A 22 7.73 -12.40 -2.13
N ARG A 23 7.96 -11.21 -2.66
CA ARG A 23 9.17 -10.40 -2.42
C ARG A 23 8.83 -9.13 -1.69
N LEU A 24 9.68 -8.75 -0.76
CA LEU A 24 9.60 -7.49 -0.05
C LEU A 24 10.79 -6.60 -0.47
N TYR A 25 10.47 -5.35 -0.73
CA TYR A 25 11.44 -4.34 -1.13
C TYR A 25 11.41 -3.17 -0.14
N LEU A 26 12.57 -2.60 0.09
CA LEU A 26 12.76 -1.37 0.84
C LEU A 26 13.68 -0.47 0.02
N ASP A 27 13.23 0.75 -0.30
CA ASP A 27 13.97 1.72 -1.12
C ASP A 27 14.55 1.12 -2.41
N GLY A 28 13.75 0.29 -3.09
CA GLY A 28 14.15 -0.43 -4.30
C GLY A 28 14.97 -1.71 -4.07
N GLU A 29 15.57 -1.91 -2.90
CA GLU A 29 16.34 -3.11 -2.58
C GLU A 29 15.43 -4.26 -2.12
N GLN A 30 15.60 -5.46 -2.70
CA GLN A 30 14.90 -6.66 -2.22
C GLN A 30 15.48 -7.10 -0.89
N ILE A 31 14.71 -6.97 0.19
CA ILE A 31 15.13 -7.34 1.55
C ILE A 31 14.71 -8.73 1.98
N HIS A 32 13.71 -9.30 1.33
CA HIS A 32 13.21 -10.64 1.66
C HIS A 32 12.45 -11.26 0.50
N PHE A 33 12.43 -12.61 0.46
CA PHE A 33 11.51 -13.34 -0.41
C PHE A 33 11.08 -14.66 0.23
N VAL A 34 9.90 -15.12 -0.15
CA VAL A 34 9.35 -16.42 0.23
C VAL A 34 8.81 -17.11 -1.02
N GLU A 35 9.22 -18.35 -1.26
CA GLU A 35 8.60 -19.20 -2.26
C GLU A 35 7.28 -19.74 -1.72
N THR A 36 6.19 -19.48 -2.45
CA THR A 36 4.87 -19.99 -2.08
C THR A 36 4.69 -21.39 -2.67
N ARG A 37 4.47 -22.39 -1.81
CA ARG A 37 4.48 -23.82 -2.19
C ARG A 37 3.44 -24.21 -3.23
N ASN A 38 2.38 -23.43 -3.42
CA ASN A 38 1.25 -23.83 -4.27
C ASN A 38 1.06 -22.94 -5.49
N GLY A 39 1.79 -21.85 -5.64
CA GLY A 39 1.55 -20.87 -6.70
C GLY A 39 0.07 -20.43 -6.75
N GLY A 40 -0.24 -19.46 -7.54
CA GLY A 40 -1.64 -19.15 -7.81
C GLY A 40 -2.06 -17.72 -7.51
N THR A 41 -3.36 -17.51 -7.54
CA THR A 41 -3.97 -16.19 -7.33
C THR A 41 -4.04 -15.88 -5.83
N ILE A 42 -3.67 -14.66 -5.46
CA ILE A 42 -3.94 -14.16 -4.11
C ILE A 42 -5.47 -14.07 -3.96
N ASN A 43 -6.02 -14.83 -3.03
CA ASN A 43 -7.41 -14.68 -2.64
C ASN A 43 -7.49 -13.75 -1.43
N LEU A 44 -7.98 -12.53 -1.66
CA LEU A 44 -8.18 -11.54 -0.60
C LEU A 44 -9.47 -11.75 0.20
N SER A 45 -10.30 -12.74 -0.17
CA SER A 45 -11.44 -13.12 0.65
C SER A 45 -10.95 -13.92 1.86
N MET A 46 -10.74 -13.25 2.97
CA MET A 46 -10.36 -13.89 4.22
C MET A 46 -11.59 -14.14 5.07
N ALA A 47 -12.05 -15.38 5.13
CA ALA A 47 -12.88 -15.87 6.23
C ALA A 47 -11.93 -16.50 7.27
N TYR A 48 -11.79 -15.86 8.42
CA TYR A 48 -11.09 -16.43 9.55
C TYR A 48 -12.10 -16.70 10.66
N ASP A 49 -12.18 -17.94 11.14
CA ASP A 49 -13.06 -18.41 12.24
C ASP A 49 -14.56 -18.03 12.11
N GLY A 50 -15.09 -18.01 10.88
CA GLY A 50 -16.50 -17.68 10.65
C GLY A 50 -16.85 -16.20 10.84
N HIS A 51 -15.87 -15.34 11.08
CA HIS A 51 -16.05 -13.91 11.02
C HIS A 51 -15.76 -13.42 9.60
N THR A 52 -16.76 -12.85 8.95
CA THR A 52 -16.56 -12.04 7.74
C THR A 52 -16.02 -10.70 8.17
N TRP A 53 -14.75 -10.44 7.88
CA TRP A 53 -14.20 -9.10 8.03
C TRP A 53 -14.73 -8.25 6.88
N GLU A 54 -15.64 -7.35 7.16
CA GLU A 54 -16.26 -6.49 6.13
C GLU A 54 -15.28 -5.47 5.56
N ASP A 55 -14.17 -5.23 6.26
CA ASP A 55 -13.13 -4.30 5.84
C ASP A 55 -11.89 -5.06 5.39
N THR A 56 -11.84 -5.39 4.13
CA THR A 56 -10.83 -6.30 3.59
C THR A 56 -9.48 -5.62 3.29
N PHE A 57 -9.44 -4.30 3.15
CA PHE A 57 -8.20 -3.58 2.88
C PHE A 57 -8.09 -2.33 3.75
N ALA A 58 -7.04 -2.25 4.54
CA ALA A 58 -6.78 -1.10 5.41
C ALA A 58 -5.34 -0.62 5.26
N ILE A 59 -5.16 0.68 5.19
CA ILE A 59 -3.87 1.36 5.15
C ILE A 59 -3.62 1.98 6.52
N GLY A 60 -2.44 1.75 7.10
CA GLY A 60 -2.06 2.31 8.40
C GLY A 60 -2.68 1.62 9.62
N ARG A 61 -3.39 0.52 9.44
CA ARG A 61 -3.88 -0.28 10.57
C ARG A 61 -3.90 -1.78 10.26
N SER A 62 -3.88 -2.61 11.29
CA SER A 62 -4.16 -4.04 11.17
C SER A 62 -5.67 -4.27 11.15
N ALA A 63 -6.17 -4.99 10.13
CA ALA A 63 -7.56 -5.44 10.12
C ALA A 63 -7.84 -6.31 11.36
N GLY A 64 -8.92 -6.02 12.08
CA GLY A 64 -9.36 -6.79 13.23
C GLY A 64 -8.61 -6.58 14.56
N TYR A 65 -7.57 -5.77 14.59
CA TYR A 65 -6.86 -5.41 15.81
C TYR A 65 -6.69 -3.89 15.91
N ALA A 66 -6.78 -3.34 17.13
CA ALA A 66 -6.48 -1.94 17.40
C ALA A 66 -4.95 -1.67 17.34
N ARG A 67 -4.33 -1.98 16.20
CA ARG A 67 -2.91 -1.71 15.94
C ARG A 67 -2.83 -0.70 14.82
N PHE A 68 -2.43 0.49 15.18
CA PHE A 68 -2.30 1.62 14.26
C PHE A 68 -0.84 1.86 13.96
N PHE A 69 -0.56 2.31 12.74
CA PHE A 69 0.75 2.79 12.36
C PHE A 69 0.95 4.19 12.94
N ASP A 70 2.02 4.38 13.69
CA ASP A 70 2.41 5.67 14.25
C ASP A 70 3.46 6.32 13.35
N GLY A 71 3.02 7.16 12.43
CA GLY A 71 3.87 7.80 11.44
C GLY A 71 3.08 8.39 10.28
N TYR A 72 3.79 8.76 9.23
CA TYR A 72 3.21 9.31 8.01
C TYR A 72 3.17 8.25 6.90
N ILE A 73 2.09 8.26 6.12
CA ILE A 73 1.91 7.38 4.96
C ILE A 73 1.56 8.25 3.76
N SER A 74 2.18 7.97 2.63
CA SER A 74 1.94 8.66 1.36
C SER A 74 2.07 7.69 0.18
N GLU A 75 1.51 8.05 -0.96
CA GLU A 75 1.74 7.39 -2.24
C GLU A 75 1.42 5.87 -2.24
N CYS A 76 0.28 5.48 -1.67
CA CYS A 76 -0.13 4.07 -1.66
C CYS A 76 -0.72 3.62 -2.99
N ARG A 77 -0.29 2.47 -3.48
CA ARG A 77 -0.73 1.91 -4.77
C ARG A 77 -0.98 0.42 -4.70
N VAL A 78 -1.96 -0.04 -5.46
CA VAL A 78 -2.27 -1.47 -5.64
C VAL A 78 -2.24 -1.80 -7.12
N TRP A 79 -1.52 -2.86 -7.47
CA TRP A 79 -1.34 -3.32 -8.83
C TRP A 79 -1.83 -4.77 -8.99
N ASN A 80 -2.37 -5.12 -10.14
CA ASN A 80 -2.68 -6.51 -10.50
C ASN A 80 -1.56 -7.18 -11.32
N VAL A 81 -0.45 -6.50 -11.48
CA VAL A 81 0.76 -6.99 -12.14
C VAL A 81 1.95 -6.94 -11.19
N ALA A 82 2.82 -7.94 -11.25
CA ALA A 82 4.07 -7.93 -10.50
C ALA A 82 5.01 -6.87 -11.08
N ARG A 83 5.39 -5.89 -10.25
CA ARG A 83 6.29 -4.81 -10.66
C ARG A 83 7.75 -5.27 -10.56
N THR A 84 8.57 -4.88 -11.52
CA THR A 84 10.02 -5.03 -11.48
C THR A 84 10.67 -4.03 -10.55
N THR A 85 11.90 -4.27 -10.12
CA THR A 85 12.67 -3.33 -9.28
C THR A 85 12.77 -1.95 -9.94
N ALA A 86 13.10 -1.89 -11.22
CA ALA A 86 13.19 -0.62 -11.95
C ALA A 86 11.87 0.16 -11.96
N GLU A 87 10.75 -0.52 -12.16
CA GLU A 87 9.43 0.11 -12.12
C GLU A 87 9.03 0.57 -10.71
N LEU A 88 9.50 -0.12 -9.66
CA LEU A 88 9.29 0.33 -8.29
C LEU A 88 10.11 1.59 -8.00
N GLU A 89 11.37 1.64 -8.42
CA GLU A 89 12.25 2.80 -8.28
C GLU A 89 11.73 4.02 -9.05
N ASP A 90 11.38 3.84 -10.33
CA ASP A 90 10.83 4.92 -11.17
C ASP A 90 9.51 5.46 -10.64
N GLY A 91 8.73 4.60 -9.99
CA GLY A 91 7.40 4.93 -9.48
C GLY A 91 7.35 5.46 -8.05
N ILE A 92 8.47 5.66 -7.35
CA ILE A 92 8.45 6.02 -5.92
C ILE A 92 7.59 7.27 -5.66
N CYS A 93 7.77 8.33 -6.41
CA CYS A 93 7.11 9.61 -6.15
C CYS A 93 5.78 9.80 -6.88
N TYR A 94 5.65 9.18 -8.04
CA TYR A 94 4.47 9.37 -8.88
C TYR A 94 4.36 8.24 -9.90
N VAL A 95 3.14 7.86 -10.19
CA VAL A 95 2.82 7.04 -11.37
C VAL A 95 1.64 7.66 -12.10
N ASP A 96 1.57 7.46 -13.41
CA ASP A 96 0.40 7.87 -14.17
C ASP A 96 -0.83 7.08 -13.68
N PRO A 97 -1.90 7.74 -13.21
CA PRO A 97 -3.11 7.06 -12.73
C PRO A 97 -3.78 6.16 -13.77
N THR A 98 -3.45 6.34 -15.06
CA THR A 98 -3.96 5.52 -16.17
C THR A 98 -3.06 4.34 -16.51
N SER A 99 -1.98 4.10 -15.74
CA SER A 99 -1.03 3.02 -15.99
C SER A 99 -1.72 1.65 -16.03
N GLU A 100 -1.34 0.84 -17.02
CA GLU A 100 -1.88 -0.52 -17.16
C GLU A 100 -1.58 -1.37 -15.91
N GLY A 101 -2.59 -2.03 -15.39
CA GLY A 101 -2.48 -2.87 -14.20
C GLY A 101 -2.55 -2.13 -12.87
N LEU A 102 -2.63 -0.81 -12.85
CA LEU A 102 -2.87 -0.04 -11.63
C LEU A 102 -4.35 -0.15 -11.24
N ILE A 103 -4.61 -0.74 -10.06
CA ILE A 103 -5.98 -0.94 -9.55
C ILE A 103 -6.44 0.24 -8.73
N SER A 104 -5.57 0.76 -7.86
CA SER A 104 -5.89 1.88 -6.97
C SER A 104 -4.64 2.68 -6.64
N TYR A 105 -4.83 4.00 -6.45
CA TYR A 105 -3.76 4.92 -6.12
C TYR A 105 -4.27 6.03 -5.22
N TRP A 106 -3.71 6.14 -4.01
CA TRP A 106 -4.03 7.18 -3.03
C TRP A 106 -2.77 7.96 -2.68
N ARG A 107 -2.81 9.26 -2.90
CA ARG A 107 -1.64 10.12 -2.67
C ARG A 107 -1.45 10.51 -1.21
N PHE A 108 -2.53 10.70 -0.47
CA PHE A 108 -2.53 11.19 0.91
C PHE A 108 -1.77 12.52 1.08
N ASP A 109 -1.87 13.40 0.10
CA ASP A 109 -1.19 14.70 0.02
C ASP A 109 -1.98 15.86 0.66
N GLY A 110 -3.01 15.53 1.44
CA GLY A 110 -3.88 16.50 2.11
C GLY A 110 -5.14 16.85 1.31
N GLU A 111 -5.23 16.47 0.03
CA GLU A 111 -6.44 16.66 -0.76
C GLU A 111 -7.49 15.59 -0.39
N THR A 112 -8.55 16.02 0.29
CA THR A 112 -9.64 15.16 0.72
C THR A 112 -11.00 15.75 0.38
N GLN A 113 -12.02 14.90 0.35
CA GLN A 113 -13.41 15.37 0.34
C GLN A 113 -13.79 15.95 1.72
N GLU A 114 -14.94 16.65 1.80
CA GLU A 114 -15.43 17.27 3.05
C GLU A 114 -15.56 16.29 4.22
N ASP A 115 -15.82 15.01 3.92
CA ASP A 115 -15.92 13.93 4.91
C ASP A 115 -14.56 13.26 5.24
N GLY A 116 -13.45 13.80 4.72
CA GLY A 116 -12.11 13.25 4.87
C GLY A 116 -11.77 12.09 3.92
N THR A 117 -12.67 11.72 3.02
CA THR A 117 -12.41 10.67 2.02
C THR A 117 -11.29 11.08 1.08
N VAL A 118 -10.30 10.22 0.90
CA VAL A 118 -9.22 10.36 -0.11
C VAL A 118 -9.63 9.64 -1.38
N LEU A 119 -9.61 10.36 -2.50
CA LEU A 119 -10.00 9.80 -3.79
C LEU A 119 -8.95 8.81 -4.31
N ASP A 120 -9.46 7.76 -4.95
CA ASP A 120 -8.67 6.88 -5.81
C ASP A 120 -8.36 7.61 -7.12
N MET A 121 -7.10 7.94 -7.34
CA MET A 121 -6.63 8.69 -8.51
C MET A 121 -6.85 7.96 -9.84
N THR A 122 -7.02 6.63 -9.80
CA THR A 122 -7.30 5.83 -11.01
C THR A 122 -8.72 6.05 -11.54
N GLY A 123 -9.63 6.57 -10.71
CA GLY A 123 -11.04 6.72 -11.05
C GLY A 123 -11.85 5.41 -10.97
N HIS A 124 -11.26 4.31 -10.51
CA HIS A 124 -11.98 3.03 -10.33
C HIS A 124 -12.95 3.03 -9.14
N GLY A 125 -12.89 4.08 -8.30
CA GLY A 125 -13.85 4.29 -7.21
C GLY A 125 -13.48 3.61 -5.89
N HIS A 126 -12.25 3.13 -5.74
CA HIS A 126 -11.74 2.55 -4.49
C HIS A 126 -11.30 3.65 -3.50
N ASN A 127 -12.19 4.61 -3.24
CA ASN A 127 -11.89 5.74 -2.37
C ASN A 127 -11.62 5.28 -0.93
N ALA A 128 -10.56 5.83 -0.32
CA ALA A 128 -10.19 5.50 1.05
C ALA A 128 -10.96 6.36 2.04
N LYS A 129 -11.69 5.72 2.96
CA LYS A 129 -12.42 6.40 4.03
C LYS A 129 -11.58 6.44 5.30
N PRO A 130 -11.54 7.59 6.00
CA PRO A 130 -10.84 7.70 7.26
C PRO A 130 -11.48 6.83 8.34
N TYR A 131 -10.65 6.28 9.22
CA TYR A 131 -11.08 5.55 10.41
C TYR A 131 -10.24 5.99 11.60
N GLY A 132 -10.88 6.52 12.63
CA GLY A 132 -10.20 7.07 13.81
C GLY A 132 -9.67 8.49 13.59
N ASP A 133 -8.75 8.90 14.44
CA ASP A 133 -8.18 10.25 14.43
C ASP A 133 -7.01 10.33 13.43
N ILE A 134 -7.31 10.72 12.20
CA ILE A 134 -6.33 10.90 11.13
C ILE A 134 -6.10 12.40 10.91
N THR A 135 -4.85 12.81 10.84
CA THR A 135 -4.47 14.16 10.47
C THR A 135 -3.80 14.14 9.10
N TYR A 136 -4.31 14.95 8.18
CA TYR A 136 -3.68 15.18 6.89
C TYR A 136 -2.70 16.32 6.99
N VAL A 137 -1.50 16.11 6.47
CA VAL A 137 -0.47 17.15 6.37
C VAL A 137 -0.20 17.42 4.91
N ASP A 138 0.01 18.68 4.58
CA ASP A 138 0.36 19.08 3.22
C ASP A 138 1.76 18.55 2.90
N ASN A 139 1.81 17.58 2.01
CA ASN A 139 3.06 16.97 1.55
C ASN A 139 3.31 17.37 0.10
N GLN A 140 3.81 18.58 -0.10
CA GLN A 140 3.95 19.18 -1.43
C GLN A 140 5.04 18.55 -2.30
N LYS A 141 5.88 17.67 -1.75
CA LYS A 141 7.00 17.07 -2.51
C LYS A 141 7.24 15.63 -2.07
N CYS A 142 7.49 14.77 -3.05
CA CYS A 142 8.05 13.47 -2.79
C CYS A 142 9.36 13.62 -2.00
N PRO A 143 9.54 12.88 -0.90
CA PRO A 143 10.72 13.00 -0.05
C PRO A 143 11.97 12.28 -0.57
N PHE A 144 11.89 11.64 -1.76
CA PHE A 144 12.97 10.90 -2.43
C PHE A 144 13.56 11.68 -3.61
#